data_5ab7e7d5e11b871e54ab102be9347820
#
_entry.id   5ab7e7d5e11b871e54ab102be9347820
#
_cell.length_a   1.000
_cell.length_b   1.000
_cell.length_c   1.000
_cell.angle_alpha   90.00
_cell.angle_beta   90.00
_cell.angle_gamma   90.00
#
_symmetry.space_group_name_H-M   'P 1'
#
loop_
_entity.id
_entity.type
_entity.pdbx_description
1 polymer ?
#
loop_
_entity_poly.entity_id
_entity_poly.type
_entity_poly.pdbx_seq_one_letter_code
_entity_poly.pdbx_strand_id
1 'polypeptide(L)'
;MERQLLHTPDGVRDIYNGECEERLILRDKIHRVFKLYGYSDIQTPSFEFFDVYNRERGSVSSKNMYKFFDRDNNTIVLRPDMTPSIARCAAKYFESEQNPVRLCYIGNNFINNSSYQGRLMETTQAGCELIGAVSYTHLRA
;
A
#
# COMPACT_ATOMS: atom_id res chain seq x y z
N MET A 1 30.61 -9.50 -14.76
CA MET A 1 29.21 -9.23 -15.24
C MET A 1 28.22 -10.29 -14.77
N GLU A 2 28.58 -11.59 -14.68
CA GLU A 2 27.65 -12.67 -14.24
C GLU A 2 27.22 -12.59 -12.75
N ARG A 3 28.02 -12.06 -11.85
CA ARG A 3 27.67 -11.98 -10.41
C ARG A 3 26.51 -11.04 -10.09
N GLN A 4 26.26 -10.01 -10.89
CA GLN A 4 25.13 -9.07 -10.67
C GLN A 4 23.77 -9.69 -10.94
N LEU A 5 23.68 -10.74 -11.77
CA LEU A 5 22.42 -11.42 -12.11
C LEU A 5 21.87 -12.29 -10.96
N LEU A 6 22.68 -12.59 -9.96
CA LEU A 6 22.30 -13.40 -8.81
C LEU A 6 21.95 -12.58 -7.57
N HIS A 7 22.03 -11.24 -7.64
CA HIS A 7 21.76 -10.34 -6.52
C HIS A 7 20.50 -9.52 -6.77
N THR A 8 19.71 -9.33 -5.75
CA THR A 8 18.62 -8.34 -5.74
C THR A 8 19.20 -6.94 -5.62
N PRO A 9 18.51 -5.90 -6.10
CA PRO A 9 18.85 -4.51 -5.80
C PRO A 9 18.88 -4.25 -4.29
N ASP A 10 19.64 -3.24 -3.86
CA ASP A 10 19.68 -2.82 -2.46
C ASP A 10 18.26 -2.46 -1.96
N GLY A 11 17.95 -2.85 -0.73
CA GLY A 11 16.67 -2.55 -0.10
C GLY A 11 15.50 -3.44 -0.50
N VAL A 12 15.73 -4.44 -1.36
CA VAL A 12 14.77 -5.51 -1.65
C VAL A 12 15.44 -6.87 -1.49
N ARG A 13 14.65 -7.90 -1.21
CA ARG A 13 15.20 -9.24 -1.00
C ARG A 13 14.21 -10.33 -1.39
N ASP A 14 14.72 -11.48 -1.73
CA ASP A 14 13.94 -12.69 -1.87
C ASP A 14 13.49 -13.21 -0.50
N ILE A 15 12.30 -13.76 -0.47
CA ILE A 15 11.70 -14.42 0.71
C ILE A 15 11.28 -15.81 0.29
N TYR A 16 11.85 -16.81 0.93
CA TYR A 16 11.69 -18.20 0.50
C TYR A 16 11.67 -19.16 1.69
N ASN A 17 11.32 -20.43 1.41
CA ASN A 17 11.22 -21.51 2.40
C ASN A 17 10.37 -21.13 3.63
N GLY A 18 10.85 -21.43 4.82
CA GLY A 18 10.13 -21.26 6.08
C GLY A 18 9.70 -19.81 6.35
N GLU A 19 10.52 -18.81 6.02
CA GLU A 19 10.12 -17.40 6.16
C GLU A 19 8.91 -17.06 5.27
N CYS A 20 8.88 -17.60 4.04
CA CYS A 20 7.76 -17.39 3.14
C CYS A 20 6.48 -18.06 3.69
N GLU A 21 6.59 -19.27 4.21
CA GLU A 21 5.48 -20.00 4.83
C GLU A 21 4.93 -19.26 6.05
N GLU A 22 5.80 -18.80 6.95
CA GLU A 22 5.40 -18.02 8.13
C GLU A 22 4.66 -16.73 7.76
N ARG A 23 5.13 -16.03 6.72
CA ARG A 23 4.46 -14.82 6.21
C ARG A 23 3.07 -15.12 5.64
N LEU A 24 2.92 -16.20 4.91
CA LEU A 24 1.62 -16.62 4.37
C LEU A 24 0.65 -16.97 5.50
N ILE A 25 1.10 -17.71 6.51
CA ILE A 25 0.29 -18.04 7.69
C ILE A 25 -0.13 -16.77 8.45
N LEU A 26 0.81 -15.83 8.66
CA LEU A 26 0.52 -14.56 9.33
C LEU A 26 -0.50 -13.73 8.53
N ARG A 27 -0.30 -13.63 7.22
CA ARG A 27 -1.22 -12.95 6.31
C ARG A 27 -2.64 -13.51 6.41
N ASP A 28 -2.78 -14.83 6.39
CA ASP A 28 -4.07 -15.49 6.52
C ASP A 28 -4.74 -15.23 7.87
N LYS A 29 -3.97 -15.24 8.96
CA LYS A 29 -4.49 -14.92 10.29
C LYS A 29 -5.00 -13.47 10.36
N ILE A 30 -4.23 -12.51 9.88
CA ILE A 30 -4.63 -11.09 9.82
C ILE A 30 -5.89 -10.92 8.96
N HIS A 31 -5.91 -11.52 7.78
CA HIS A 31 -7.04 -11.46 6.87
C HIS A 31 -8.33 -12.00 7.51
N ARG A 32 -8.26 -13.14 8.21
CA ARG A 32 -9.41 -13.70 8.95
C ARG A 32 -9.95 -12.73 10.01
N VAL A 33 -9.07 -12.03 10.71
CA VAL A 33 -9.49 -11.01 11.69
C VAL A 33 -10.28 -9.90 11.00
N PHE A 34 -9.78 -9.35 9.87
CA PHE A 34 -10.54 -8.34 9.12
C PHE A 34 -11.92 -8.84 8.68
N LYS A 35 -12.02 -10.07 8.21
CA LYS A 35 -13.30 -10.67 7.82
C LYS A 35 -14.27 -10.82 9.00
N LEU A 36 -13.79 -11.16 10.20
CA LEU A 36 -14.62 -11.24 11.41
C LEU A 36 -15.24 -9.89 11.79
N TYR A 37 -14.55 -8.77 11.49
CA TYR A 37 -15.08 -7.41 11.71
C TYR A 37 -15.88 -6.85 10.52
N GLY A 38 -16.21 -7.68 9.53
CA GLY A 38 -17.07 -7.31 8.40
C GLY A 38 -16.38 -6.46 7.34
N TYR A 39 -15.04 -6.51 7.23
CA TYR A 39 -14.32 -5.83 6.18
C TYR A 39 -14.34 -6.63 4.88
N SER A 40 -14.57 -5.94 3.76
CA SER A 40 -14.50 -6.47 2.41
C SER A 40 -13.11 -6.24 1.83
N ASP A 41 -12.66 -7.17 1.00
CA ASP A 41 -11.34 -7.06 0.38
C ASP A 41 -11.31 -6.00 -0.71
N ILE A 42 -10.21 -5.22 -0.76
CA ILE A 42 -9.89 -4.32 -1.84
C ILE A 42 -8.48 -4.55 -2.33
N GLN A 43 -8.30 -4.52 -3.65
CA GLN A 43 -7.00 -4.49 -4.30
C GLN A 43 -6.92 -3.27 -5.21
N THR A 44 -5.93 -2.42 -4.99
CA THR A 44 -5.63 -1.29 -5.85
C THR A 44 -4.37 -1.57 -6.68
N PRO A 45 -4.20 -0.94 -7.85
CA PRO A 45 -2.99 -1.11 -8.66
C PRO A 45 -1.72 -0.72 -7.90
N SER A 46 -0.60 -1.35 -8.24
CA SER A 46 0.72 -0.94 -7.73
C SER A 46 1.20 0.38 -8.34
N PHE A 47 0.67 0.73 -9.52
CA PHE A 47 0.92 1.99 -10.21
C PHE A 47 -0.23 2.95 -9.95
N GLU A 48 0.09 4.23 -9.70
CA GLU A 48 -0.90 5.26 -9.47
C GLU A 48 -0.41 6.58 -10.08
N PHE A 49 -1.31 7.49 -10.42
CA PHE A 49 -0.92 8.83 -10.83
C PHE A 49 -0.27 9.57 -9.65
N PHE A 50 0.80 10.28 -9.92
CA PHE A 50 1.55 11.05 -8.93
C PHE A 50 0.64 12.01 -8.14
N ASP A 51 -0.35 12.60 -8.79
CA ASP A 51 -1.27 13.57 -8.20
C ASP A 51 -2.12 12.99 -7.05
N VAL A 52 -2.33 11.68 -7.03
CA VAL A 52 -3.04 11.01 -5.92
C VAL A 52 -2.26 11.16 -4.61
N TYR A 53 -0.93 11.16 -4.68
CA TYR A 53 -0.07 11.27 -3.51
C TYR A 53 0.44 12.69 -3.24
N ASN A 54 0.42 13.55 -4.24
CA ASN A 54 0.98 14.90 -4.11
C ASN A 54 0.09 15.85 -3.31
N ARG A 55 -1.19 15.55 -3.16
CA ARG A 55 -2.20 16.40 -2.50
C ARG A 55 -2.30 16.20 -0.99
N GLU A 56 -1.76 15.11 -0.46
CA GLU A 56 -1.91 14.76 0.94
C GLU A 56 -0.75 15.26 1.79
N ARG A 57 -1.06 16.07 2.82
CA ARG A 57 -0.12 16.41 3.89
C ARG A 57 0.04 15.18 4.80
N GLY A 58 1.21 14.58 4.78
CA GLY A 58 1.53 13.43 5.65
C GLY A 58 1.90 12.15 4.91
N SER A 59 1.72 12.11 3.59
CA SER A 59 2.21 11.01 2.76
C SER A 59 3.74 11.04 2.63
N VAL A 60 4.30 9.98 2.08
CA VAL A 60 5.72 9.87 1.78
C VAL A 60 6.19 11.06 0.94
N SER A 61 7.30 11.68 1.32
CA SER A 61 7.88 12.79 0.56
C SER A 61 8.07 12.43 -0.91
N SER A 62 7.74 13.35 -1.81
CA SER A 62 7.92 13.20 -3.26
C SER A 62 9.35 12.76 -3.67
N LYS A 63 10.36 13.06 -2.85
CA LYS A 63 11.75 12.62 -3.06
C LYS A 63 11.93 11.11 -2.85
N ASN A 64 11.08 10.52 -2.05
CA ASN A 64 11.13 9.10 -1.70
C ASN A 64 10.15 8.25 -2.49
N MET A 65 9.58 8.77 -3.58
CA MET A 65 8.70 8.02 -4.47
C MET A 65 9.44 7.55 -5.70
N TYR A 66 9.21 6.31 -6.13
CA TYR A 66 9.62 5.81 -7.43
C TYR A 66 8.71 6.40 -8.50
N LYS A 67 9.25 7.26 -9.36
CA LYS A 67 8.52 7.96 -10.42
C LYS A 67 8.99 7.52 -11.80
N PHE A 68 8.04 7.39 -12.70
CA PHE A 68 8.29 7.10 -14.10
C PHE A 68 7.18 7.71 -14.97
N PHE A 69 7.31 7.61 -16.29
CA PHE A 69 6.34 8.16 -17.22
C PHE A 69 5.64 7.05 -17.99
N ASP A 70 4.35 7.22 -18.22
CA ASP A 70 3.61 6.38 -19.17
C ASP A 70 3.84 6.87 -20.64
N ARG A 71 3.15 6.21 -21.57
CA ARG A 71 3.26 6.54 -23.00
C ARG A 71 2.73 7.94 -23.35
N ASP A 72 1.85 8.47 -22.53
CA ASP A 72 1.20 9.79 -22.70
C ASP A 72 1.89 10.88 -21.89
N ASN A 73 3.10 10.61 -21.36
CA ASN A 73 3.90 11.49 -20.48
C ASN A 73 3.24 11.87 -19.15
N ASN A 74 2.27 11.10 -18.68
CA ASN A 74 1.78 11.27 -17.33
C ASN A 74 2.81 10.77 -16.32
N THR A 75 2.99 11.50 -15.22
CA THR A 75 3.83 11.03 -14.10
C THR A 75 3.09 9.99 -13.30
N ILE A 76 3.64 8.79 -13.26
CA ILE A 76 3.16 7.65 -12.50
C ILE A 76 4.15 7.35 -11.38
N VAL A 77 3.66 6.77 -10.29
CA VAL A 77 4.48 6.32 -9.16
C VAL A 77 4.16 4.86 -8.81
N LEU A 78 5.16 4.14 -8.28
CA LEU A 78 4.86 2.97 -7.47
C LEU A 78 4.27 3.46 -6.15
N ARG A 79 3.13 2.91 -5.75
CA ARG A 79 2.41 3.36 -4.55
C ARG A 79 3.30 3.30 -3.30
N PRO A 80 3.54 4.42 -2.63
CA PRO A 80 4.30 4.44 -1.38
C PRO A 80 3.46 4.11 -0.15
N ASP A 81 2.12 4.17 -0.28
CA ASP A 81 1.14 3.89 0.75
C ASP A 81 -0.17 3.37 0.11
N MET A 82 -0.93 2.57 0.83
CA MET A 82 -2.20 1.99 0.34
C MET A 82 -3.37 2.96 0.46
N THR A 83 -3.45 3.74 1.55
CA THR A 83 -4.62 4.56 1.91
C THR A 83 -5.05 5.55 0.82
N PRO A 84 -4.16 6.32 0.15
CA PRO A 84 -4.57 7.25 -0.90
C PRO A 84 -5.21 6.57 -2.11
N SER A 85 -4.67 5.42 -2.53
CA SER A 85 -5.26 4.62 -3.62
C SER A 85 -6.64 4.09 -3.27
N ILE A 86 -6.84 3.68 -2.02
CA ILE A 86 -8.14 3.23 -1.51
C ILE A 86 -9.13 4.39 -1.44
N ALA A 87 -8.70 5.55 -0.95
CA ALA A 87 -9.53 6.77 -0.92
C ALA A 87 -10.00 7.18 -2.32
N ARG A 88 -9.09 7.16 -3.32
CA ARG A 88 -9.45 7.40 -4.72
C ARG A 88 -10.47 6.38 -5.24
N CYS A 89 -10.27 5.10 -4.93
CA CYS A 89 -11.19 4.03 -5.32
C CYS A 89 -12.57 4.24 -4.67
N ALA A 90 -12.59 4.57 -3.38
CA ALA A 90 -13.82 4.82 -2.64
C ALA A 90 -14.59 6.03 -3.20
N ALA A 91 -13.91 7.13 -3.48
CA ALA A 91 -14.53 8.31 -4.08
C ALA A 91 -15.14 8.02 -5.47
N LYS A 92 -14.57 7.07 -6.21
CA LYS A 92 -15.07 6.73 -7.56
C LYS A 92 -16.24 5.74 -7.55
N TYR A 93 -16.22 4.76 -6.66
CA TYR A 93 -17.13 3.60 -6.75
C TYR A 93 -18.12 3.48 -5.59
N PHE A 94 -17.87 4.20 -4.48
CA PHE A 94 -18.70 4.11 -3.27
C PHE A 94 -19.29 5.47 -2.85
N GLU A 95 -19.24 6.49 -3.73
CA GLU A 95 -19.75 7.84 -3.43
C GLU A 95 -21.26 7.84 -3.08
N SER A 96 -22.04 6.95 -3.70
CA SER A 96 -23.49 6.84 -3.49
C SER A 96 -23.89 5.95 -2.30
N GLU A 97 -22.92 5.32 -1.64
CA GLU A 97 -23.22 4.41 -0.52
C GLU A 97 -23.67 5.21 0.72
N GLN A 98 -24.85 4.84 1.24
CA GLN A 98 -25.41 5.49 2.43
C GLN A 98 -24.84 4.94 3.74
N ASN A 99 -24.30 3.73 3.70
CA ASN A 99 -23.72 3.06 4.87
C ASN A 99 -22.19 3.17 4.86
N PRO A 100 -21.54 3.18 6.03
CA PRO A 100 -20.10 3.15 6.09
C PRO A 100 -19.50 1.95 5.36
N VAL A 101 -18.55 2.21 4.46
CA VAL A 101 -17.84 1.20 3.69
C VAL A 101 -16.64 0.72 4.49
N ARG A 102 -16.52 -0.60 4.66
CA ARG A 102 -15.40 -1.25 5.35
C ARG A 102 -14.55 -2.01 4.35
N LEU A 103 -13.33 -1.56 4.13
CA LEU A 103 -12.38 -2.15 3.19
C LEU A 103 -11.12 -2.60 3.91
N CYS A 104 -10.61 -3.78 3.59
CA CYS A 104 -9.33 -4.27 4.09
C CYS A 104 -8.41 -4.67 2.95
N TYR A 105 -7.12 -4.59 3.23
CA TYR A 105 -6.09 -4.88 2.24
C TYR A 105 -4.85 -5.53 2.85
N ILE A 106 -4.14 -6.27 2.02
CA ILE A 106 -2.77 -6.69 2.25
C ILE A 106 -2.03 -6.51 0.93
N GLY A 107 -1.04 -5.65 0.90
CA GLY A 107 -0.34 -5.29 -0.34
C GLY A 107 1.04 -4.71 -0.10
N ASN A 108 1.83 -4.60 -1.16
CA ASN A 108 3.18 -4.07 -1.08
C ASN A 108 3.19 -2.56 -1.35
N ASN A 109 4.02 -1.86 -0.59
CA ASN A 109 4.36 -0.45 -0.75
C ASN A 109 5.82 -0.33 -1.14
N PHE A 110 6.15 0.76 -1.85
CA PHE A 110 7.45 0.99 -2.46
C PHE A 110 7.95 2.38 -2.09
N ILE A 111 9.05 2.45 -1.32
CA ILE A 111 9.62 3.71 -0.86
C ILE A 111 11.08 3.75 -1.28
N ASN A 112 11.46 4.76 -2.07
CA ASN A 112 12.83 5.00 -2.48
C ASN A 112 13.64 5.59 -1.32
N ASN A 113 13.98 4.74 -0.36
CA ASN A 113 14.81 5.13 0.77
C ASN A 113 16.27 5.25 0.34
N SER A 114 17.04 6.13 1.01
CA SER A 114 18.47 6.16 0.81
C SER A 114 19.10 4.85 1.31
N SER A 115 20.02 4.28 0.51
CA SER A 115 20.69 2.99 0.77
C SER A 115 21.49 2.93 2.09
N TYR A 116 21.77 4.06 2.72
CA TYR A 116 22.57 4.14 3.96
C TYR A 116 21.80 3.82 5.26
N GLN A 117 20.50 3.56 5.21
CA GLN A 117 19.67 3.41 6.44
C GLN A 117 19.22 1.98 6.72
N GLY A 118 19.60 0.99 5.91
CA GLY A 118 19.17 -0.41 6.08
C GLY A 118 17.63 -0.60 5.98
N ARG A 119 16.91 0.39 5.45
CA ARG A 119 15.45 0.33 5.29
C ARG A 119 15.09 -0.40 4.01
N LEU A 120 14.08 -1.26 4.11
CA LEU A 120 13.53 -1.92 2.93
C LEU A 120 12.85 -0.90 2.01
N MET A 121 13.04 -1.07 0.71
CA MET A 121 12.39 -0.28 -0.34
C MET A 121 11.04 -0.87 -0.73
N GLU A 122 10.84 -2.16 -0.51
CA GLU A 122 9.57 -2.85 -0.66
C GLU A 122 9.16 -3.46 0.67
N THR A 123 7.94 -3.15 1.11
CA THR A 123 7.35 -3.65 2.36
C THR A 123 5.93 -4.09 2.15
N THR A 124 5.49 -5.11 2.88
CA THR A 124 4.08 -5.53 2.89
C THR A 124 3.34 -4.81 4.01
N GLN A 125 2.23 -4.16 3.67
CA GLN A 125 1.32 -3.50 4.60
C GLN A 125 -0.01 -4.26 4.64
N ALA A 126 -0.54 -4.47 5.85
CA ALA A 126 -1.90 -4.92 6.08
C ALA A 126 -2.66 -3.81 6.79
N GLY A 127 -3.89 -3.54 6.39
CA GLY A 127 -4.70 -2.50 7.00
C GLY A 127 -6.17 -2.57 6.64
N CYS A 128 -6.94 -1.70 7.27
CA CYS A 128 -8.36 -1.55 7.00
C CYS A 128 -8.76 -0.06 7.06
N GLU A 129 -9.73 0.30 6.22
CA GLU A 129 -10.27 1.64 6.11
C GLU A 129 -11.79 1.61 6.38
N LEU A 130 -12.24 2.53 7.22
CA LEU A 130 -13.65 2.79 7.46
C LEU A 130 -14.01 4.14 6.86
N ILE A 131 -14.82 4.14 5.80
CA ILE A 131 -15.12 5.32 5.00
C ILE A 131 -16.59 5.67 5.14
N GLY A 132 -16.93 6.97 5.28
CA GLY A 132 -18.31 7.44 5.38
C GLY A 132 -18.94 7.29 6.76
N ALA A 133 -18.17 6.98 7.82
CA ALA A 133 -18.69 6.98 9.18
C ALA A 133 -18.93 8.43 9.67
N VAL A 134 -20.19 8.80 9.89
CA VAL A 134 -20.59 10.18 10.21
C VAL A 134 -20.52 10.51 11.70
N SER A 135 -20.20 9.57 12.58
CA SER A 135 -20.07 9.84 14.01
C SER A 135 -18.61 10.03 14.40
N TYR A 136 -18.26 11.23 14.84
CA TYR A 136 -17.00 11.53 15.51
C TYR A 136 -16.94 10.80 16.85
N THR A 137 -16.62 9.52 16.83
CA THR A 137 -16.08 8.87 18.02
C THR A 137 -14.62 9.29 18.10
N HIS A 138 -14.31 10.20 18.99
CA HIS A 138 -12.93 10.51 19.36
C HIS A 138 -12.32 9.24 20.00
N LEU A 139 -11.73 8.39 19.21
CA LEU A 139 -10.74 7.44 19.69
C LEU A 139 -9.46 8.25 19.94
N ARG A 140 -9.28 8.70 21.18
CA ARG A 140 -7.95 9.08 21.65
C ARG A 140 -7.15 7.80 21.77
N ALA A 141 -6.16 7.64 20.89
CA ALA A 141 -5.07 6.73 21.12
C ALA A 141 -4.14 7.27 22.20
#